data_a3fe62518fc4696a690c2a78a6f2f9de
#
_entry.id   a3fe62518fc4696a690c2a78a6f2f9de
#
_cell.length_a   1.000
_cell.length_b   1.000
_cell.length_c   1.000
_cell.angle_alpha   90.00
_cell.angle_beta   90.00
_cell.angle_gamma   90.00
#
_symmetry.space_group_name_H-M   'P 1'
#
loop_
_entity.id
_entity.type
_entity.pdbx_description
1 polymer ?
#
loop_
_entity_poly.entity_id
_entity_poly.type
_entity_poly.pdbx_seq_one_letter_code
_entity_poly.pdbx_strand_id
1 'polypeptide(L)'
;MKSSEPAPANPTGFRNSIWFIIFYLFVIQALGSAIISGGIEFAIAYAMYHSRVDLITLWAFPHTISGDCALSLFIQVGLTWASEEILIGFDDYKRPVFRLNKWITKPSPLKTESNEEIPPPKKRFIVDYFESKDNVVAKQNTLYHKHNWLFGYLEVNRGIIPKGKEATLKGFLTSQFIHDSTQSKFMNFIEWFVQKFIRSMILAIAMFIVIWPVTMGILAGIGHKVGSHDYYFNDYPLPQVMKLIYAVVIAFVCTPVAIIVIVLRNQFHEELYYEGLANGTLQQDQEVCSTGNRSSGSTDQDISTTKQQSQEAVA
;
A
#
# COMPACT_ATOMS: atom_id res chain seq x y z
N MET A 1 30.88 23.13 0.09
CA MET A 1 30.43 22.30 -1.03
C MET A 1 29.86 21.01 -0.45
N LYS A 2 28.53 20.92 -0.29
CA LYS A 2 27.86 19.70 0.14
C LYS A 2 27.77 18.79 -1.08
N SER A 3 28.32 17.58 -0.99
CA SER A 3 28.16 16.56 -2.01
C SER A 3 26.68 16.25 -2.12
N SER A 4 26.06 16.62 -3.24
CA SER A 4 24.72 16.16 -3.58
C SER A 4 24.73 14.64 -3.55
N GLU A 5 23.96 14.03 -2.67
CA GLU A 5 23.77 12.58 -2.65
C GLU A 5 23.36 12.14 -4.08
N PRO A 6 24.09 11.23 -4.70
CA PRO A 6 23.80 10.86 -6.07
C PRO A 6 22.41 10.24 -6.13
N ALA A 7 21.59 10.74 -7.06
CA ALA A 7 20.29 10.13 -7.34
C ALA A 7 20.45 8.61 -7.48
N PRO A 8 19.56 7.79 -6.91
CA PRO A 8 19.69 6.34 -6.92
C PRO A 8 19.86 5.85 -8.34
N ALA A 9 20.86 4.99 -8.53
CA ALA A 9 21.20 4.46 -9.84
C ALA A 9 19.98 3.78 -10.45
N ASN A 10 19.57 4.27 -11.62
CA ASN A 10 18.51 3.61 -12.39
C ASN A 10 18.89 2.12 -12.58
N PRO A 11 17.97 1.18 -12.36
CA PRO A 11 18.23 -0.21 -12.67
C PRO A 11 18.63 -0.32 -14.15
N THR A 12 19.85 -0.76 -14.39
CA THR A 12 20.41 -0.88 -15.73
C THR A 12 20.18 -2.28 -16.29
N GLY A 13 20.08 -2.40 -17.62
CA GLY A 13 20.05 -3.67 -18.31
C GLY A 13 18.70 -4.39 -18.31
N PHE A 14 18.73 -5.71 -18.13
CA PHE A 14 17.59 -6.63 -18.29
C PHE A 14 16.37 -6.29 -17.43
N ARG A 15 16.55 -5.73 -16.24
CA ARG A 15 15.45 -5.34 -15.30
C ARG A 15 14.50 -4.29 -15.86
N ASN A 16 14.90 -3.50 -16.83
CA ASN A 16 14.05 -2.51 -17.51
C ASN A 16 13.41 -3.05 -18.79
N SER A 17 13.63 -4.33 -19.11
CA SER A 17 12.96 -4.98 -20.21
C SER A 17 11.50 -5.27 -19.85
N ILE A 18 10.60 -5.06 -20.81
CA ILE A 18 9.18 -5.41 -20.64
C ILE A 18 9.00 -6.90 -20.33
N TRP A 19 9.84 -7.76 -20.91
CA TRP A 19 9.83 -9.20 -20.65
C TRP A 19 10.17 -9.55 -19.20
N PHE A 20 11.14 -8.84 -18.61
CA PHE A 20 11.45 -9.02 -17.19
C PHE A 20 10.27 -8.57 -16.31
N ILE A 21 9.64 -7.43 -16.63
CA ILE A 21 8.49 -6.91 -15.89
C ILE A 21 7.33 -7.93 -15.94
N ILE A 22 6.99 -8.44 -17.12
CA ILE A 22 5.94 -9.45 -17.29
C ILE A 22 6.29 -10.73 -16.51
N PHE A 23 7.51 -11.24 -16.66
CA PHE A 23 7.96 -12.43 -15.93
C PHE A 23 7.90 -12.23 -14.42
N TYR A 24 8.39 -11.11 -13.92
CA TYR A 24 8.36 -10.79 -12.49
C TYR A 24 6.93 -10.71 -11.95
N LEU A 25 6.06 -9.97 -12.64
CA LEU A 25 4.67 -9.76 -12.19
C LEU A 25 3.85 -11.05 -12.21
N PHE A 26 3.91 -11.82 -13.31
CA PHE A 26 3.01 -12.95 -13.51
C PHE A 26 3.61 -14.28 -13.04
N VAL A 27 4.91 -14.53 -13.28
CA VAL A 27 5.50 -15.83 -12.93
C VAL A 27 6.03 -15.83 -11.49
N ILE A 28 6.71 -14.78 -11.06
CA ILE A 28 7.26 -14.77 -9.69
C ILE A 28 6.19 -14.39 -8.69
N GLN A 29 5.53 -13.26 -8.87
CA GLN A 29 4.63 -12.71 -7.85
C GLN A 29 3.21 -13.29 -7.95
N ALA A 30 2.56 -13.19 -9.09
CA ALA A 30 1.17 -13.63 -9.22
C ALA A 30 1.01 -15.14 -9.04
N LEU A 31 1.90 -15.96 -9.61
CA LEU A 31 1.84 -17.40 -9.44
C LEU A 31 2.17 -17.81 -7.99
N GLY A 32 3.17 -17.16 -7.36
CA GLY A 32 3.49 -17.38 -5.96
C GLY A 32 2.32 -17.05 -5.04
N SER A 33 1.73 -15.88 -5.21
CA SER A 33 0.54 -15.43 -4.48
C SER A 33 -0.67 -16.36 -4.71
N ALA A 34 -0.88 -16.80 -5.95
CA ALA A 34 -1.96 -17.71 -6.33
C ALA A 34 -1.85 -19.09 -5.63
N ILE A 35 -0.64 -19.66 -5.57
CA ILE A 35 -0.40 -20.95 -4.89
C ILE A 35 -0.70 -20.83 -3.39
N ILE A 36 -0.19 -19.78 -2.75
CA ILE A 36 -0.40 -19.55 -1.31
C ILE A 36 -1.88 -19.31 -1.04
N SER A 37 -2.51 -18.43 -1.79
CA SER A 37 -3.92 -18.06 -1.62
C SER A 37 -4.85 -19.23 -1.87
N GLY A 38 -4.62 -19.98 -2.94
CA GLY A 38 -5.38 -21.20 -3.25
C GLY A 38 -5.26 -22.25 -2.16
N GLY A 39 -4.05 -22.47 -1.63
CA GLY A 39 -3.82 -23.40 -0.52
C GLY A 39 -4.55 -23.01 0.77
N ILE A 40 -4.53 -21.72 1.12
CA ILE A 40 -5.25 -21.22 2.29
C ILE A 40 -6.76 -21.36 2.11
N GLU A 41 -7.31 -20.95 0.96
CA GLU A 41 -8.75 -21.08 0.69
C GLU A 41 -9.22 -22.53 0.62
N PHE A 42 -8.40 -23.42 0.07
CA PHE A 42 -8.71 -24.86 0.12
C PHE A 42 -8.80 -25.36 1.56
N ALA A 43 -7.85 -24.99 2.43
CA ALA A 43 -7.86 -25.39 3.84
C ALA A 43 -9.08 -24.83 4.57
N ILE A 44 -9.44 -23.57 4.34
CA ILE A 44 -10.64 -22.94 4.91
C ILE A 44 -11.90 -23.65 4.40
N ALA A 45 -12.02 -23.89 3.10
CA ALA A 45 -13.16 -24.59 2.51
C ALA A 45 -13.25 -26.04 3.01
N TYR A 46 -12.13 -26.72 3.23
CA TYR A 46 -12.10 -28.03 3.85
C TYR A 46 -12.67 -27.98 5.27
N ALA A 47 -12.21 -27.05 6.10
CA ALA A 47 -12.72 -26.89 7.46
C ALA A 47 -14.23 -26.54 7.49
N MET A 48 -14.71 -25.76 6.52
CA MET A 48 -16.10 -25.32 6.45
C MET A 48 -17.06 -26.41 5.92
N TYR A 49 -16.63 -27.20 4.93
CA TYR A 49 -17.54 -28.05 4.14
C TYR A 49 -17.34 -29.56 4.31
N HIS A 50 -16.19 -30.02 4.81
CA HIS A 50 -15.85 -31.46 4.80
C HIS A 50 -16.79 -32.35 5.62
N SER A 51 -17.26 -31.88 6.77
CA SER A 51 -18.09 -32.67 7.70
C SER A 51 -19.55 -32.19 7.78
N ARG A 52 -20.00 -31.39 6.81
CA ARG A 52 -21.37 -30.86 6.85
C ARG A 52 -22.40 -31.90 6.44
N VAL A 53 -23.45 -31.99 7.24
CA VAL A 53 -24.64 -32.81 6.94
C VAL A 53 -25.65 -31.99 6.12
N ASP A 54 -25.66 -30.68 6.32
CA ASP A 54 -26.55 -29.76 5.61
C ASP A 54 -26.16 -29.58 4.15
N LEU A 55 -27.15 -29.29 3.32
CA LEU A 55 -26.91 -29.02 1.89
C LEU A 55 -26.12 -27.71 1.73
N ILE A 56 -25.04 -27.81 0.97
CA ILE A 56 -24.27 -26.65 0.51
C ILE A 56 -24.91 -26.19 -0.78
N THR A 57 -25.52 -25.01 -0.77
CA THR A 57 -26.32 -24.49 -1.89
C THR A 57 -25.67 -23.28 -2.55
N LEU A 58 -26.11 -22.95 -3.76
CA LEU A 58 -25.61 -21.76 -4.44
C LEU A 58 -26.19 -20.47 -3.82
N TRP A 59 -27.50 -20.45 -3.55
CA TRP A 59 -28.22 -19.24 -3.15
C TRP A 59 -28.89 -19.34 -1.78
N ALA A 60 -29.39 -20.51 -1.38
CA ALA A 60 -30.18 -20.64 -0.17
C ALA A 60 -29.33 -20.63 1.10
N PHE A 61 -29.78 -19.91 2.13
CA PHE A 61 -29.20 -19.95 3.46
C PHE A 61 -29.48 -21.30 4.14
N PRO A 62 -28.63 -21.71 5.13
CA PRO A 62 -27.54 -20.93 5.75
C PRO A 62 -26.16 -21.07 5.09
N HIS A 63 -25.95 -22.04 4.19
CA HIS A 63 -24.63 -22.36 3.65
C HIS A 63 -24.56 -22.04 2.14
N THR A 64 -24.43 -20.76 1.82
CA THR A 64 -24.41 -20.29 0.43
C THR A 64 -22.97 -20.16 -0.09
N ILE A 65 -22.62 -20.87 -1.17
CA ILE A 65 -21.34 -20.69 -1.86
C ILE A 65 -21.23 -19.29 -2.48
N SER A 66 -22.34 -18.72 -2.99
CA SER A 66 -22.32 -17.39 -3.59
C SER A 66 -21.92 -16.29 -2.61
N GLY A 67 -22.46 -16.33 -1.39
CA GLY A 67 -22.11 -15.40 -0.31
C GLY A 67 -20.67 -15.60 0.17
N ASP A 68 -20.26 -16.85 0.32
CA ASP A 68 -18.91 -17.18 0.71
C ASP A 68 -17.86 -16.74 -0.34
N CYS A 69 -18.12 -16.96 -1.63
CA CYS A 69 -17.26 -16.46 -2.71
C CYS A 69 -17.20 -14.94 -2.73
N ALA A 70 -18.33 -14.24 -2.52
CA ALA A 70 -18.33 -12.78 -2.42
C ALA A 70 -17.46 -12.29 -1.28
N LEU A 71 -17.64 -12.83 -0.08
CA LEU A 71 -16.87 -12.45 1.11
C LEU A 71 -15.38 -12.76 0.93
N SER A 72 -15.03 -13.95 0.43
CA SER A 72 -13.65 -14.35 0.16
C SER A 72 -12.96 -13.40 -0.82
N LEU A 73 -13.64 -12.94 -1.87
CA LEU A 73 -13.07 -11.99 -2.82
C LEU A 73 -12.64 -10.70 -2.12
N PHE A 74 -13.51 -10.10 -1.33
CA PHE A 74 -13.20 -8.85 -0.63
C PHE A 74 -12.07 -9.01 0.38
N ILE A 75 -12.09 -10.08 1.18
CA ILE A 75 -11.04 -10.37 2.16
C ILE A 75 -9.71 -10.63 1.45
N GLN A 76 -9.72 -11.46 0.43
CA GLN A 76 -8.52 -11.86 -0.30
C GLN A 76 -7.85 -10.68 -1.00
N VAL A 77 -8.62 -9.85 -1.71
CA VAL A 77 -8.06 -8.65 -2.36
C VAL A 77 -7.45 -7.70 -1.32
N GLY A 78 -8.11 -7.51 -0.17
CA GLY A 78 -7.59 -6.69 0.93
C GLY A 78 -6.28 -7.23 1.50
N LEU A 79 -6.22 -8.54 1.79
CA LEU A 79 -5.01 -9.19 2.31
C LEU A 79 -3.88 -9.21 1.29
N THR A 80 -4.17 -9.50 0.01
CA THR A 80 -3.17 -9.46 -1.06
C THR A 80 -2.57 -8.05 -1.18
N TRP A 81 -3.42 -7.02 -1.20
CA TRP A 81 -2.94 -5.63 -1.25
C TRP A 81 -2.02 -5.29 -0.08
N ALA A 82 -2.43 -5.61 1.16
CA ALA A 82 -1.64 -5.34 2.35
C ALA A 82 -0.31 -6.12 2.37
N SER A 83 -0.31 -7.36 1.89
CA SER A 83 0.90 -8.18 1.80
C SER A 83 1.88 -7.62 0.77
N GLU A 84 1.40 -7.26 -0.43
CA GLU A 84 2.25 -6.68 -1.47
C GLU A 84 2.78 -5.30 -1.07
N GLU A 85 2.00 -4.50 -0.34
CA GLU A 85 2.44 -3.22 0.22
C GLU A 85 3.67 -3.37 1.12
N ILE A 86 3.73 -4.45 1.89
CA ILE A 86 4.88 -4.74 2.76
C ILE A 86 6.02 -5.38 1.98
N LEU A 87 5.75 -6.39 1.17
CA LEU A 87 6.80 -7.16 0.46
C LEU A 87 7.49 -6.34 -0.63
N ILE A 88 6.71 -5.83 -1.57
CA ILE A 88 7.22 -5.01 -2.69
C ILE A 88 7.68 -3.65 -2.20
N GLY A 89 6.97 -3.06 -1.23
CA GLY A 89 7.39 -1.81 -0.61
C GLY A 89 8.77 -1.93 0.04
N PHE A 90 9.07 -3.05 0.73
CA PHE A 90 10.39 -3.28 1.31
C PHE A 90 11.48 -3.52 0.25
N ASP A 91 11.15 -4.22 -0.84
CA ASP A 91 12.09 -4.41 -1.95
C ASP A 91 12.42 -3.08 -2.65
N ASP A 92 11.42 -2.23 -2.90
CA ASP A 92 11.61 -0.89 -3.44
C ASP A 92 12.39 0.02 -2.46
N TYR A 93 12.19 -0.12 -1.14
CA TYR A 93 12.94 0.59 -0.11
C TYR A 93 14.44 0.26 -0.13
N LYS A 94 14.78 -0.98 -0.48
CA LYS A 94 16.18 -1.37 -0.72
C LYS A 94 16.70 -0.82 -2.03
N ARG A 95 15.95 -1.04 -3.10
CA ARG A 95 16.30 -0.60 -4.45
C ARG A 95 15.09 -0.75 -5.38
N PRO A 96 14.91 0.13 -6.35
CA PRO A 96 13.84 0.00 -7.32
C PRO A 96 13.88 -1.38 -8.00
N VAL A 97 12.75 -2.10 -7.96
CA VAL A 97 12.64 -3.43 -8.58
C VAL A 97 12.71 -3.33 -10.10
N PHE A 98 11.90 -2.43 -10.67
CA PHE A 98 11.89 -2.05 -12.09
C PHE A 98 11.32 -0.65 -12.23
N ARG A 99 11.42 -0.03 -13.42
CA ARG A 99 10.90 1.32 -13.69
C ARG A 99 9.74 1.29 -14.67
N LEU A 100 8.57 1.78 -14.23
CA LEU A 100 7.36 1.93 -15.05
C LEU A 100 7.15 3.36 -15.55
N ASN A 101 7.70 4.36 -14.85
CA ASN A 101 7.49 5.78 -15.17
C ASN A 101 7.90 6.17 -16.60
N LYS A 102 8.87 5.47 -17.21
CA LYS A 102 9.23 5.67 -18.61
C LYS A 102 8.13 5.25 -19.61
N TRP A 103 7.15 4.44 -19.17
CA TRP A 103 6.02 3.96 -19.98
C TRP A 103 4.76 4.76 -19.73
N ILE A 104 4.69 5.44 -18.58
CA ILE A 104 3.53 6.21 -18.13
C ILE A 104 3.98 7.64 -17.95
N THR A 105 3.46 8.53 -18.77
CA THR A 105 3.78 9.96 -18.68
C THR A 105 3.25 10.54 -17.38
N LYS A 106 4.14 11.19 -16.62
CA LYS A 106 3.75 11.94 -15.43
C LYS A 106 2.76 13.04 -15.84
N PRO A 107 1.60 13.14 -15.19
CA PRO A 107 0.68 14.23 -15.44
C PRO A 107 1.36 15.56 -15.12
N SER A 108 1.27 16.52 -16.04
CA SER A 108 1.82 17.84 -15.79
C SER A 108 1.05 18.54 -14.66
N PRO A 109 1.74 19.14 -13.67
CA PRO A 109 1.07 20.01 -12.73
C PRO A 109 0.44 21.18 -13.49
N LEU A 110 -0.71 21.65 -13.03
CA LEU A 110 -1.24 22.89 -13.54
C LEU A 110 -0.22 24.00 -13.31
N LYS A 111 0.14 24.71 -14.36
CA LYS A 111 0.92 25.94 -14.23
C LYS A 111 0.10 26.90 -13.36
N THR A 112 0.53 27.08 -12.13
CA THR A 112 -0.03 28.12 -11.27
C THR A 112 0.54 29.43 -11.80
N GLU A 113 -0.26 30.18 -12.55
CA GLU A 113 0.14 31.46 -13.17
C GLU A 113 0.19 32.61 -12.17
N SER A 114 0.12 32.42 -10.91
CA SER A 114 0.17 33.51 -9.95
C SER A 114 0.63 33.05 -8.58
N ASN A 115 1.22 33.97 -7.81
CA ASN A 115 1.54 33.87 -6.39
C ASN A 115 0.28 33.74 -5.51
N GLU A 116 -0.82 33.21 -6.01
CA GLU A 116 -1.99 32.89 -5.20
C GLU A 116 -1.66 31.76 -4.23
N GLU A 117 -1.84 32.03 -2.95
CA GLU A 117 -1.85 30.98 -1.92
C GLU A 117 -2.78 29.86 -2.39
N ILE A 118 -2.20 28.69 -2.61
CA ILE A 118 -2.95 27.53 -3.03
C ILE A 118 -3.94 27.20 -1.90
N PRO A 119 -5.26 27.37 -2.14
CA PRO A 119 -6.22 27.07 -1.10
C PRO A 119 -6.07 25.62 -0.66
N PRO A 120 -6.19 25.32 0.64
CA PRO A 120 -6.07 23.97 1.14
C PRO A 120 -7.04 23.06 0.36
N PRO A 121 -6.61 21.87 -0.06
CA PRO A 121 -7.43 20.98 -0.86
C PRO A 121 -8.71 20.66 -0.10
N LYS A 122 -9.85 20.81 -0.79
CA LYS A 122 -11.10 20.30 -0.24
C LYS A 122 -10.97 18.77 -0.18
N LYS A 123 -11.08 18.21 1.02
CA LYS A 123 -11.09 16.76 1.25
C LYS A 123 -12.21 16.14 0.39
N ARG A 124 -11.84 15.44 -0.66
CA ARG A 124 -12.82 14.88 -1.63
C ARG A 124 -13.25 13.46 -1.27
N PHE A 125 -12.36 12.72 -0.61
CA PHE A 125 -12.62 11.34 -0.17
C PHE A 125 -12.08 11.15 1.25
N ILE A 126 -12.62 10.18 1.97
CA ILE A 126 -12.08 9.72 3.26
C ILE A 126 -10.57 9.43 3.15
N VAL A 127 -10.11 9.03 1.98
CA VAL A 127 -8.70 8.78 1.62
C VAL A 127 -7.79 9.99 1.82
N ASP A 128 -8.29 11.21 1.52
CA ASP A 128 -7.51 12.45 1.65
C ASP A 128 -7.59 13.04 3.07
N TYR A 129 -8.37 12.41 3.96
CA TYR A 129 -8.59 12.91 5.31
C TYR A 129 -7.32 12.96 6.15
N PHE A 130 -6.37 12.09 5.85
CA PHE A 130 -5.18 11.83 6.65
C PHE A 130 -3.86 12.34 6.01
N GLU A 131 -3.91 13.37 5.18
CA GLU A 131 -2.69 13.93 4.62
C GLU A 131 -1.92 14.77 5.66
N SER A 132 -0.62 14.49 5.81
CA SER A 132 0.27 15.35 6.60
C SER A 132 0.38 16.73 5.94
N LYS A 133 -0.04 17.78 6.66
CA LYS A 133 -0.06 19.17 6.16
C LYS A 133 1.32 19.79 5.98
N ASP A 134 2.34 19.22 6.63
CA ASP A 134 3.66 19.84 6.75
C ASP A 134 4.70 19.31 5.76
N ASN A 135 4.38 18.24 5.04
CA ASN A 135 5.28 17.66 4.06
C ASN A 135 5.17 18.38 2.71
N VAL A 136 6.29 18.93 2.21
CA VAL A 136 6.34 19.65 0.92
C VAL A 136 5.97 18.73 -0.26
N VAL A 137 6.37 17.45 -0.19
CA VAL A 137 5.99 16.45 -1.19
C VAL A 137 4.48 16.23 -1.16
N ALA A 138 3.85 16.21 0.02
CA ALA A 138 2.40 16.13 0.16
C ALA A 138 1.70 17.36 -0.42
N LYS A 139 2.25 18.58 -0.23
CA LYS A 139 1.69 19.81 -0.84
C LYS A 139 1.76 19.78 -2.37
N GLN A 140 2.87 19.32 -2.93
CA GLN A 140 3.00 19.13 -4.38
C GLN A 140 2.00 18.08 -4.90
N ASN A 141 1.89 16.95 -4.21
CA ASN A 141 0.91 15.93 -4.56
C ASN A 141 -0.53 16.42 -4.41
N THR A 142 -0.81 17.30 -3.47
CA THR A 142 -2.11 17.94 -3.32
C THR A 142 -2.52 18.70 -4.58
N LEU A 143 -1.57 19.37 -5.24
CA LEU A 143 -1.82 20.00 -6.54
C LEU A 143 -2.18 18.98 -7.61
N TYR A 144 -1.44 17.88 -7.68
CA TYR A 144 -1.75 16.80 -8.60
C TYR A 144 -3.10 16.14 -8.27
N HIS A 145 -3.42 15.91 -7.01
CA HIS A 145 -4.70 15.38 -6.55
C HIS A 145 -5.89 16.25 -6.99
N LYS A 146 -5.75 17.56 -6.91
CA LYS A 146 -6.83 18.49 -7.32
C LYS A 146 -7.22 18.32 -8.78
N HIS A 147 -6.27 17.92 -9.63
CA HIS A 147 -6.41 17.89 -11.07
C HIS A 147 -6.26 16.51 -11.69
N ASN A 148 -5.78 15.52 -10.93
CA ASN A 148 -5.58 14.16 -11.42
C ASN A 148 -6.00 13.11 -10.39
N TRP A 149 -7.12 12.45 -10.67
CA TRP A 149 -7.65 11.37 -9.82
C TRP A 149 -6.68 10.20 -9.66
N LEU A 150 -5.81 9.96 -10.66
CA LEU A 150 -4.83 8.87 -10.63
C LEU A 150 -3.82 9.06 -9.49
N PHE A 151 -3.29 10.28 -9.32
CA PHE A 151 -2.38 10.57 -8.21
C PHE A 151 -3.05 10.39 -6.86
N GLY A 152 -4.33 10.76 -6.75
CA GLY A 152 -5.13 10.51 -5.57
C GLY A 152 -5.25 9.04 -5.24
N TYR A 153 -5.60 8.23 -6.23
CA TYR A 153 -5.72 6.79 -6.05
C TYR A 153 -4.37 6.13 -5.72
N LEU A 154 -3.29 6.53 -6.38
CA LEU A 154 -1.95 6.02 -6.14
C LEU A 154 -1.39 6.40 -4.76
N GLU A 155 -1.89 7.44 -4.10
CA GLU A 155 -1.36 7.92 -2.80
C GLU A 155 0.13 8.30 -2.88
N VAL A 156 0.48 9.08 -3.88
CA VAL A 156 1.88 9.41 -4.18
C VAL A 156 2.59 10.13 -3.03
N ASN A 157 1.88 10.87 -2.18
CA ASN A 157 2.39 11.51 -0.97
C ASN A 157 2.95 10.51 0.08
N ARG A 158 2.58 9.24 0.00
CA ARG A 158 3.04 8.15 0.89
C ARG A 158 3.98 7.17 0.20
N GLY A 159 4.58 7.58 -0.88
CA GLY A 159 5.60 6.78 -1.56
C GLY A 159 6.87 6.58 -0.71
N ILE A 160 7.76 5.77 -1.20
CA ILE A 160 8.99 5.35 -0.53
C ILE A 160 10.18 5.88 -1.32
N ILE A 161 11.19 6.40 -0.59
CA ILE A 161 12.47 6.78 -1.17
C ILE A 161 13.45 5.64 -0.89
N PRO A 162 14.14 5.09 -1.90
CA PRO A 162 15.08 4.01 -1.72
C PRO A 162 16.26 4.40 -0.81
N LYS A 163 16.59 3.56 0.17
CA LYS A 163 17.70 3.74 1.11
C LYS A 163 18.94 2.90 0.79
N GLY A 164 18.86 2.03 -0.20
CA GLY A 164 19.99 1.21 -0.61
C GLY A 164 20.49 0.27 0.48
N LYS A 165 21.80 0.27 0.74
CA LYS A 165 22.44 -0.63 1.72
C LYS A 165 22.04 -0.36 3.18
N GLU A 166 21.53 0.82 3.46
CA GLU A 166 21.06 1.20 4.81
C GLU A 166 19.64 0.74 5.09
N ALA A 167 18.97 0.14 4.09
CA ALA A 167 17.62 -0.33 4.21
C ALA A 167 17.49 -1.47 5.22
N THR A 168 16.76 -1.23 6.30
CA THR A 168 16.39 -2.25 7.28
C THR A 168 14.88 -2.43 7.31
N LEU A 169 14.41 -3.65 7.61
CA LEU A 169 12.98 -3.92 7.74
C LEU A 169 12.33 -3.03 8.81
N LYS A 170 13.02 -2.83 9.94
CA LYS A 170 12.53 -1.96 11.01
C LYS A 170 12.41 -0.51 10.53
N GLY A 171 13.42 0.01 9.79
CA GLY A 171 13.38 1.36 9.22
C GLY A 171 12.22 1.53 8.22
N PHE A 172 12.03 0.53 7.36
CA PHE A 172 10.90 0.50 6.42
C PHE A 172 9.54 0.53 7.15
N LEU A 173 9.30 -0.40 8.09
CA LEU A 173 8.05 -0.45 8.84
C LEU A 173 7.80 0.84 9.64
N THR A 174 8.86 1.42 10.21
CA THR A 174 8.75 2.70 10.89
C THR A 174 8.34 3.82 9.94
N SER A 175 8.94 3.91 8.75
CA SER A 175 8.59 4.93 7.77
C SER A 175 7.17 4.77 7.22
N GLN A 176 6.67 3.54 7.15
CA GLN A 176 5.31 3.25 6.67
C GLN A 176 4.23 3.49 7.72
N PHE A 177 4.49 3.10 8.97
CA PHE A 177 3.49 3.12 10.04
C PHE A 177 3.55 4.35 10.94
N ILE A 178 4.70 5.06 11.00
CA ILE A 178 4.87 6.24 11.85
C ILE A 178 5.18 7.44 10.96
N HIS A 179 4.14 7.99 10.37
CA HIS A 179 4.25 9.17 9.50
C HIS A 179 3.94 10.47 10.23
N ASP A 180 3.25 10.41 11.35
CA ASP A 180 2.97 11.55 12.23
C ASP A 180 3.51 11.28 13.63
N SER A 181 4.52 12.03 14.03
CA SER A 181 5.16 11.91 15.35
C SER A 181 4.28 12.43 16.50
N THR A 182 3.25 13.22 16.18
CA THR A 182 2.31 13.76 17.18
C THR A 182 1.23 12.76 17.58
N GLN A 183 1.00 11.74 16.75
CA GLN A 183 -0.01 10.71 16.99
C GLN A 183 0.60 9.47 17.66
N SER A 184 -0.26 8.67 18.31
CA SER A 184 0.15 7.39 18.83
C SER A 184 0.50 6.40 17.68
N LYS A 185 1.44 5.49 17.92
CA LYS A 185 1.83 4.46 16.94
C LYS A 185 0.63 3.62 16.47
N PHE A 186 -0.31 3.37 17.37
CA PHE A 186 -1.52 2.62 17.06
C PHE A 186 -2.44 3.39 16.11
N MET A 187 -2.64 4.69 16.33
CA MET A 187 -3.45 5.52 15.44
C MET A 187 -2.82 5.65 14.05
N ASN A 188 -1.52 5.82 13.97
CA ASN A 188 -0.79 5.81 12.70
C ASN A 188 -0.97 4.49 11.94
N PHE A 189 -0.92 3.34 12.66
CA PHE A 189 -1.16 2.02 12.05
C PHE A 189 -2.61 1.88 11.56
N ILE A 190 -3.60 2.28 12.35
CA ILE A 190 -5.02 2.26 11.95
C ILE A 190 -5.23 3.13 10.70
N GLU A 191 -4.67 4.32 10.68
CA GLU A 191 -4.75 5.21 9.53
C GLU A 191 -4.17 4.56 8.27
N TRP A 192 -2.95 4.01 8.36
CA TRP A 192 -2.32 3.27 7.27
C TRP A 192 -3.22 2.13 6.78
N PHE A 193 -3.72 1.32 7.71
CA PHE A 193 -4.57 0.17 7.39
C PHE A 193 -5.87 0.59 6.69
N VAL A 194 -6.58 1.57 7.23
CA VAL A 194 -7.85 2.07 6.65
C VAL A 194 -7.64 2.61 5.23
N GLN A 195 -6.56 3.34 5.01
CA GLN A 195 -6.28 3.87 3.66
C GLN A 195 -5.97 2.76 2.65
N LYS A 196 -5.17 1.76 3.04
CA LYS A 196 -4.88 0.61 2.17
C LYS A 196 -6.14 -0.23 1.91
N PHE A 197 -6.95 -0.42 2.96
CA PHE A 197 -8.22 -1.13 2.86
C PHE A 197 -9.19 -0.47 1.88
N ILE A 198 -9.39 0.86 1.97
CA ILE A 198 -10.29 1.58 1.05
C ILE A 198 -9.83 1.42 -0.41
N ARG A 199 -8.54 1.50 -0.69
CA ARG A 199 -8.00 1.33 -2.05
C ARG A 199 -8.16 -0.09 -2.56
N SER A 200 -7.90 -1.07 -1.71
CA SER A 200 -8.13 -2.48 -2.06
C SER A 200 -9.60 -2.77 -2.31
N MET A 201 -10.53 -2.13 -1.57
CA MET A 201 -11.98 -2.27 -1.79
C MET A 201 -12.43 -1.71 -3.14
N ILE A 202 -11.84 -0.64 -3.63
CA ILE A 202 -12.11 -0.13 -4.98
C ILE A 202 -11.76 -1.18 -6.03
N LEU A 203 -10.57 -1.80 -5.90
CA LEU A 203 -10.16 -2.90 -6.77
C LEU A 203 -11.08 -4.12 -6.60
N ALA A 204 -11.42 -4.48 -5.36
CA ALA A 204 -12.29 -5.61 -5.05
C ALA A 204 -13.69 -5.45 -5.69
N ILE A 205 -14.27 -4.25 -5.66
CA ILE A 205 -15.54 -3.96 -6.30
C ILE A 205 -15.44 -4.15 -7.83
N ALA A 206 -14.36 -3.64 -8.45
CA ALA A 206 -14.15 -3.82 -9.88
C ALA A 206 -14.03 -5.31 -10.27
N MET A 207 -13.25 -6.07 -9.48
CA MET A 207 -13.11 -7.52 -9.67
C MET A 207 -14.41 -8.29 -9.40
N PHE A 208 -15.17 -7.87 -8.37
CA PHE A 208 -16.45 -8.49 -8.02
C PHE A 208 -17.45 -8.41 -9.19
N ILE A 209 -17.56 -7.24 -9.83
CA ILE A 209 -18.48 -7.04 -10.96
C ILE A 209 -18.17 -8.00 -12.12
N VAL A 210 -16.91 -8.40 -12.31
CA VAL A 210 -16.50 -9.27 -13.42
C VAL A 210 -16.40 -10.73 -13.00
N ILE A 211 -15.65 -11.03 -11.95
CA ILE A 211 -15.29 -12.41 -11.59
C ILE A 211 -16.45 -13.14 -10.91
N TRP A 212 -17.17 -12.47 -10.00
CA TRP A 212 -18.24 -13.13 -9.25
C TRP A 212 -19.37 -13.62 -10.12
N PRO A 213 -19.97 -12.84 -11.07
CA PRO A 213 -21.06 -13.34 -11.92
C PRO A 213 -20.62 -14.48 -12.83
N VAL A 214 -19.41 -14.40 -13.39
CA VAL A 214 -18.84 -15.48 -14.21
C VAL A 214 -18.72 -16.77 -13.39
N THR A 215 -18.21 -16.66 -12.17
CA THR A 215 -18.09 -17.80 -11.25
C THR A 215 -19.46 -18.38 -10.91
N MET A 216 -20.45 -17.54 -10.60
CA MET A 216 -21.82 -18.00 -10.32
C MET A 216 -22.44 -18.70 -11.53
N GLY A 217 -22.21 -18.21 -12.75
CA GLY A 217 -22.65 -18.85 -13.98
C GLY A 217 -22.03 -20.25 -14.17
N ILE A 218 -20.74 -20.39 -13.92
CA ILE A 218 -20.04 -21.68 -13.97
C ILE A 218 -20.59 -22.64 -12.91
N LEU A 219 -20.75 -22.16 -11.67
CA LEU A 219 -21.29 -22.96 -10.56
C LEU A 219 -22.71 -23.46 -10.85
N ALA A 220 -23.57 -22.59 -11.38
CA ALA A 220 -24.91 -22.99 -11.79
C ALA A 220 -24.91 -24.06 -12.91
N GLY A 221 -23.87 -24.05 -13.77
CA GLY A 221 -23.70 -25.05 -14.82
C GLY A 221 -23.25 -26.43 -14.36
N ILE A 222 -22.46 -26.49 -13.25
CA ILE A 222 -21.89 -27.76 -12.72
C ILE A 222 -22.63 -28.29 -11.51
N GLY A 223 -23.43 -27.46 -10.83
CA GLY A 223 -24.20 -27.87 -9.64
C GLY A 223 -25.38 -28.74 -9.95
N HIS A 224 -25.77 -29.58 -9.00
CA HIS A 224 -26.99 -30.40 -9.13
C HIS A 224 -28.22 -29.58 -8.74
N LYS A 225 -29.26 -29.57 -9.59
CA LYS A 225 -30.49 -28.81 -9.35
C LYS A 225 -31.22 -29.25 -8.08
N VAL A 226 -31.61 -28.25 -7.26
CA VAL A 226 -32.51 -28.41 -6.13
C VAL A 226 -33.70 -27.46 -6.29
N GLY A 227 -34.90 -28.03 -6.39
CA GLY A 227 -36.07 -27.20 -6.64
C GLY A 227 -36.03 -26.52 -8.00
N SER A 228 -36.64 -25.32 -8.12
CA SER A 228 -36.73 -24.58 -9.36
C SER A 228 -35.58 -23.61 -9.64
N HIS A 229 -34.89 -23.14 -8.61
CA HIS A 229 -33.98 -21.99 -8.74
C HIS A 229 -32.63 -22.12 -7.99
N ASP A 230 -32.33 -23.28 -7.40
CA ASP A 230 -31.09 -23.45 -6.65
C ASP A 230 -30.30 -24.69 -7.10
N TYR A 231 -29.04 -24.75 -6.68
CA TYR A 231 -28.09 -25.82 -6.99
C TYR A 231 -27.37 -26.25 -5.74
N TYR A 232 -27.02 -27.55 -5.59
CA TYR A 232 -26.28 -28.07 -4.47
C TYR A 232 -24.93 -28.67 -4.87
N PHE A 233 -23.98 -28.72 -3.90
CA PHE A 233 -22.58 -29.05 -4.10
C PHE A 233 -22.06 -29.94 -2.96
N ASN A 234 -22.72 -31.03 -2.65
CA ASN A 234 -22.33 -31.88 -1.52
C ASN A 234 -21.24 -32.90 -1.86
N ASP A 235 -20.92 -33.06 -3.15
CA ASP A 235 -19.94 -34.05 -3.57
C ASP A 235 -18.52 -33.57 -3.26
N TYR A 236 -17.89 -34.26 -2.29
CA TYR A 236 -16.47 -34.01 -1.99
C TYR A 236 -15.59 -34.48 -3.17
N PRO A 237 -14.60 -33.71 -3.63
CA PRO A 237 -14.10 -32.43 -3.06
C PRO A 237 -14.59 -31.18 -3.81
N LEU A 238 -15.74 -31.19 -4.46
CA LEU A 238 -16.17 -30.15 -5.39
C LEU A 238 -16.17 -28.73 -4.80
N PRO A 239 -16.79 -28.45 -3.62
CA PRO A 239 -16.78 -27.09 -3.06
C PRO A 239 -15.36 -26.60 -2.73
N GLN A 240 -14.50 -27.49 -2.23
CA GLN A 240 -13.12 -27.16 -1.85
C GLN A 240 -12.25 -26.82 -3.07
N VAL A 241 -12.36 -27.62 -4.13
CA VAL A 241 -11.64 -27.38 -5.39
C VAL A 241 -12.13 -26.10 -6.07
N MET A 242 -13.43 -25.85 -6.05
CA MET A 242 -13.98 -24.59 -6.58
C MET A 242 -13.44 -23.37 -5.85
N LYS A 243 -13.39 -23.40 -4.53
CA LYS A 243 -12.83 -22.32 -3.72
C LYS A 243 -11.32 -22.13 -3.98
N LEU A 244 -10.59 -23.22 -4.11
CA LEU A 244 -9.17 -23.17 -4.51
C LEU A 244 -8.99 -22.46 -5.85
N ILE A 245 -9.72 -22.89 -6.89
CA ILE A 245 -9.61 -22.30 -8.24
C ILE A 245 -10.01 -20.82 -8.21
N TYR A 246 -11.09 -20.50 -7.51
CA TYR A 246 -11.57 -19.13 -7.35
C TYR A 246 -10.50 -18.23 -6.72
N ALA A 247 -9.88 -18.67 -5.64
CA ALA A 247 -8.82 -17.94 -4.96
C ALA A 247 -7.55 -17.78 -5.81
N VAL A 248 -7.17 -18.83 -6.55
CA VAL A 248 -6.06 -18.77 -7.52
C VAL A 248 -6.30 -17.69 -8.56
N VAL A 249 -7.49 -17.64 -9.15
CA VAL A 249 -7.86 -16.64 -10.18
C VAL A 249 -7.83 -15.23 -9.59
N ILE A 250 -8.42 -15.01 -8.41
CA ILE A 250 -8.41 -13.70 -7.75
C ILE A 250 -6.98 -13.23 -7.48
N ALA A 251 -6.16 -14.07 -6.84
CA ALA A 251 -4.77 -13.72 -6.53
C ALA A 251 -3.96 -13.43 -7.79
N PHE A 252 -4.10 -14.27 -8.83
CA PHE A 252 -3.38 -14.12 -10.08
C PHE A 252 -3.68 -12.79 -10.80
N VAL A 253 -4.90 -12.28 -10.69
CA VAL A 253 -5.30 -10.99 -11.27
C VAL A 253 -4.99 -9.82 -10.33
N CYS A 254 -5.24 -9.97 -9.03
CA CYS A 254 -5.08 -8.89 -8.06
C CYS A 254 -3.61 -8.51 -7.84
N THR A 255 -2.71 -9.50 -7.70
CA THR A 255 -1.30 -9.29 -7.37
C THR A 255 -0.58 -8.38 -8.36
N PRO A 256 -0.60 -8.59 -9.68
CA PRO A 256 0.05 -7.69 -10.63
C PRO A 256 -0.47 -6.26 -10.56
N VAL A 257 -1.78 -6.08 -10.38
CA VAL A 257 -2.39 -4.75 -10.27
C VAL A 257 -1.91 -4.04 -9.01
N ALA A 258 -1.91 -4.71 -7.86
CA ALA A 258 -1.41 -4.16 -6.61
C ALA A 258 0.07 -3.73 -6.73
N ILE A 259 0.91 -4.59 -7.28
CA ILE A 259 2.35 -4.30 -7.47
C ILE A 259 2.55 -3.09 -8.40
N ILE A 260 1.85 -3.03 -9.53
CA ILE A 260 1.95 -1.89 -10.45
C ILE A 260 1.60 -0.58 -9.74
N VAL A 261 0.53 -0.57 -8.95
CA VAL A 261 0.10 0.61 -8.19
C VAL A 261 1.16 1.03 -7.18
N ILE A 262 1.71 0.07 -6.42
CA ILE A 262 2.74 0.32 -5.39
C ILE A 262 4.02 0.88 -6.03
N VAL A 263 4.49 0.24 -7.10
CA VAL A 263 5.72 0.66 -7.79
C VAL A 263 5.56 2.03 -8.44
N LEU A 264 4.43 2.30 -9.11
CA LEU A 264 4.15 3.62 -9.69
C LEU A 264 4.09 4.71 -8.63
N ARG A 265 3.41 4.47 -7.50
CA ARG A 265 3.38 5.39 -6.38
C ARG A 265 4.79 5.78 -5.93
N ASN A 266 5.62 4.75 -5.67
CA ASN A 266 6.97 4.98 -5.17
C ASN A 266 7.83 5.76 -6.16
N GLN A 267 7.72 5.46 -7.47
CA GLN A 267 8.48 6.13 -8.51
C GLN A 267 8.06 7.60 -8.67
N PHE A 268 6.76 7.89 -8.68
CA PHE A 268 6.30 9.27 -8.75
C PHE A 268 6.65 10.07 -7.49
N HIS A 269 6.60 9.43 -6.32
CA HIS A 269 7.04 10.06 -5.07
C HIS A 269 8.53 10.40 -5.11
N GLU A 270 9.35 9.47 -5.55
CA GLU A 270 10.79 9.67 -5.70
C GLU A 270 11.12 10.81 -6.65
N GLU A 271 10.43 10.88 -7.81
CA GLU A 271 10.59 11.99 -8.75
C GLU A 271 10.25 13.34 -8.13
N LEU A 272 9.10 13.44 -7.45
CA LEU A 272 8.68 14.67 -6.79
C LEU A 272 9.66 15.09 -5.68
N TYR A 273 10.19 14.12 -4.95
CA TYR A 273 11.18 14.39 -3.91
C TYR A 273 12.47 15.00 -4.50
N TYR A 274 13.03 14.39 -5.54
CA TYR A 274 14.23 14.93 -6.18
C TYR A 274 14.00 16.24 -6.92
N GLU A 275 12.83 16.45 -7.52
CA GLU A 275 12.43 17.75 -8.08
C GLU A 275 12.36 18.83 -6.98
N GLY A 276 11.79 18.51 -5.83
CA GLY A 276 11.72 19.41 -4.68
C GLY A 276 13.10 19.79 -4.14
N LEU A 277 14.02 18.82 -4.08
CA LEU A 277 15.42 19.09 -3.71
C LEU A 277 16.14 19.98 -4.73
N ALA A 278 15.97 19.69 -6.02
CA ALA A 278 16.62 20.46 -7.10
C ALA A 278 16.12 21.92 -7.15
N ASN A 279 14.84 22.13 -6.88
CA ASN A 279 14.21 23.45 -6.86
C ASN A 279 14.40 24.22 -5.54
N GLY A 280 15.09 23.62 -4.54
CA GLY A 280 15.30 24.21 -3.22
C GLY A 280 14.02 24.36 -2.38
N THR A 281 12.91 23.76 -2.79
CA THR A 281 11.64 23.75 -2.04
C THR A 281 11.64 22.73 -0.89
N LEU A 282 12.47 21.70 -0.97
CA LEU A 282 12.78 20.78 0.11
C LEU A 282 14.13 21.18 0.70
N GLN A 283 14.14 21.72 1.91
CA GLN A 283 15.34 21.73 2.72
C GLN A 283 15.57 20.30 3.20
N GLN A 284 16.80 19.83 3.08
CA GLN A 284 17.19 18.50 3.48
C GLN A 284 17.04 18.39 5.01
N ASP A 285 15.90 17.85 5.49
CA ASP A 285 15.60 17.62 6.90
C ASP A 285 16.56 16.62 7.59
N GLN A 286 17.77 16.43 7.06
CA GLN A 286 18.78 15.56 7.65
C GLN A 286 19.46 16.14 8.91
N GLU A 287 19.24 17.41 9.26
CA GLU A 287 19.83 17.98 10.48
C GLU A 287 19.03 17.67 11.75
N VAL A 288 17.76 17.35 11.69
CA VAL A 288 16.94 17.16 12.90
C VAL A 288 17.17 15.82 13.59
N CYS A 289 17.55 14.77 12.86
CA CYS A 289 17.88 13.47 13.49
C CYS A 289 19.28 13.37 14.09
N SER A 290 20.23 14.22 13.68
CA SER A 290 21.59 14.17 14.24
C SER A 290 21.79 15.08 15.46
N THR A 291 20.95 16.09 15.65
CA THR A 291 21.00 16.98 16.81
C THR A 291 20.20 16.48 18.00
N GLY A 292 19.22 15.61 17.80
CA GLY A 292 18.42 15.02 18.90
C GLY A 292 19.19 14.09 19.84
N ASN A 293 20.39 13.66 19.45
CA ASN A 293 21.22 12.74 20.26
C ASN A 293 22.43 13.42 20.94
N ARG A 294 22.54 14.75 20.82
CA ARG A 294 23.64 15.50 21.47
C ARG A 294 23.23 16.39 22.66
N SER A 295 21.95 16.50 22.99
CA SER A 295 21.47 17.35 24.08
C SER A 295 21.12 16.62 25.38
N SER A 296 21.38 15.32 25.51
CA SER A 296 21.15 14.58 26.77
C SER A 296 22.44 14.23 27.53
N GLY A 297 23.54 14.94 27.29
CA GLY A 297 24.83 14.59 27.88
C GLY A 297 25.67 15.77 28.41
N SER A 298 25.10 16.94 28.72
CA SER A 298 25.88 17.98 29.43
C SER A 298 24.97 19.06 30.02
N THR A 299 24.28 18.75 31.10
CA THR A 299 23.64 19.77 31.93
C THR A 299 23.65 19.30 33.38
N ASP A 300 24.85 19.08 33.93
CA ASP A 300 25.05 18.84 35.38
C ASP A 300 26.36 19.41 35.92
N GLN A 301 26.90 20.52 35.37
CA GLN A 301 28.13 21.11 35.91
C GLN A 301 28.17 22.64 36.04
N ASP A 302 27.09 23.41 35.86
CA ASP A 302 27.15 24.87 36.00
C ASP A 302 26.07 25.50 36.92
N ILE A 303 25.64 24.82 37.98
CA ILE A 303 24.74 25.42 39.02
C ILE A 303 25.46 25.70 40.34
N SER A 304 26.75 25.55 40.47
CA SER A 304 27.47 25.81 41.73
C SER A 304 28.22 27.15 41.82
N THR A 305 28.27 27.97 40.75
CA THR A 305 29.09 29.22 40.77
C THR A 305 28.27 30.51 40.81
N THR A 306 26.92 30.48 40.70
CA THR A 306 26.13 31.73 40.67
C THR A 306 25.46 32.07 42.02
N LYS A 307 25.69 31.31 43.10
CA LYS A 307 25.17 31.60 44.45
C LYS A 307 26.12 32.30 45.40
N GLN A 308 27.35 32.62 44.99
CA GLN A 308 28.35 33.31 45.85
C GLN A 308 28.54 34.78 45.52
N GLN A 309 27.93 35.35 44.48
CA GLN A 309 28.08 36.76 44.13
C GLN A 309 26.90 37.67 44.52
N SER A 310 25.87 37.18 45.20
CA SER A 310 24.72 38.00 45.61
C SER A 310 24.69 38.29 47.12
N GLN A 311 25.75 38.02 47.86
CA GLN A 311 25.80 38.25 49.29
C GLN A 311 26.83 39.33 49.74
N GLU A 312 27.54 40.00 48.81
CA GLU A 312 28.51 41.05 49.14
C GLU A 312 28.07 42.48 48.74
N ALA A 313 26.82 42.71 48.41
CA ALA A 313 26.33 44.04 48.01
C ALA A 313 25.28 44.65 48.97
N VAL A 314 25.18 44.20 50.23
CA VAL A 314 24.39 44.87 51.29
C VAL A 314 25.11 44.71 52.62
N ALA A 315 26.15 45.55 52.84
CA ALA A 315 26.63 46.00 54.12
C ALA A 315 27.27 47.38 53.96
#